data_3c181d96516768a87283ca8d3195f6b2
#
_entry.id   3c181d96516768a87283ca8d3195f6b2
#
_cell.length_a   1.000
_cell.length_b   1.000
_cell.length_c   1.000
_cell.angle_alpha   90.00
_cell.angle_beta   90.00
_cell.angle_gamma   90.00
#
_symmetry.space_group_name_H-M   'P 1'
#
loop_
_entity.id
_entity.type
_entity.pdbx_description
1 polymer ?
#
loop_
_entity_poly.entity_id
_entity_poly.type
_entity_poly.pdbx_seq_one_letter_code
_entity_poly.pdbx_strand_id
1 'polypeptide(L)'
;MSKLICPPLPGIPWQDRPADCAAPLWRYSENPVVDRNPLPGVARIFNSAVVPFEGAFVGVFRGEQANGIPYIYLGRSADGFRWNFEPEKIRFVDRDGNPAQPVYAYDPRLVKVEDTWYAIWCQDFYGASIGMAATKDFKTFTRLENPFVPFNRNAVLFPRKIGGMYTMLSRPSDSGHTPFGDIFLSQSPDLEFWGRHRHVLGKSGNWWENLKTGGGAAPIETDEGWLLFYHGVTGTCNGYVYSIGGAILDREEPSRVLYRCKNFLLTPEEWYEERGFVPNVCFPCATLQDGDTGHIALYYGCADSYVGLAFTTAEDVIGYIKANSETGEADREAGMR
;
A
#
# COMPACT_ATOMS: atom_id res chain seq x y z
N MET A 1 -18.53 2.63 18.01
CA MET A 1 -17.64 3.41 17.14
C MET A 1 -16.28 2.77 17.12
N SER A 2 -15.85 2.32 15.95
CA SER A 2 -14.51 1.75 15.75
C SER A 2 -13.45 2.84 15.86
N LYS A 3 -12.35 2.58 16.58
CA LYS A 3 -11.33 3.58 16.88
C LYS A 3 -9.99 3.23 16.24
N LEU A 4 -9.33 4.23 15.67
CA LEU A 4 -7.94 4.13 15.24
C LEU A 4 -7.01 4.16 16.47
N ILE A 5 -5.99 3.29 16.46
CA ILE A 5 -4.95 3.28 17.48
C ILE A 5 -3.70 3.93 16.87
N CYS A 6 -3.74 5.24 16.76
CA CYS A 6 -2.65 6.07 16.25
C CYS A 6 -2.70 7.45 16.91
N PRO A 7 -1.59 8.21 16.89
CA PRO A 7 -1.57 9.58 17.33
C PRO A 7 -2.53 10.46 16.53
N PRO A 8 -2.95 11.62 17.10
CA PRO A 8 -3.59 12.68 16.33
C PRO A 8 -2.73 13.15 15.16
N LEU A 9 -3.37 13.48 14.05
CA LEU A 9 -2.73 14.09 12.88
C LEU A 9 -3.51 15.34 12.48
N PRO A 10 -3.31 16.48 13.20
CA PRO A 10 -3.95 17.72 12.83
C PRO A 10 -3.47 18.16 11.44
N GLY A 11 -4.43 18.55 10.60
CA GLY A 11 -4.14 18.95 9.22
C GLY A 11 -4.01 17.81 8.22
N ILE A 12 -4.53 16.61 8.56
CA ILE A 12 -4.72 15.53 7.58
C ILE A 12 -5.47 16.09 6.35
N PRO A 13 -5.05 15.79 5.11
CA PRO A 13 -5.84 16.14 3.94
C PRO A 13 -7.22 15.51 4.06
N TRP A 14 -8.26 16.34 3.93
CA TRP A 14 -9.63 15.89 4.12
C TRP A 14 -10.62 16.63 3.23
N GLN A 15 -11.62 15.89 2.80
CA GLN A 15 -12.83 16.38 2.16
C GLN A 15 -14.01 15.62 2.76
N ASP A 16 -15.04 16.36 3.17
CA ASP A 16 -16.26 15.75 3.67
C ASP A 16 -16.94 14.88 2.61
N ARG A 17 -17.66 13.86 3.08
CA ARG A 17 -18.41 12.98 2.19
C ARG A 17 -19.48 13.78 1.43
N PRO A 18 -19.55 13.66 0.08
CA PRO A 18 -20.63 14.22 -0.69
C PRO A 18 -21.99 13.68 -0.21
N ALA A 19 -23.00 14.54 -0.17
CA ALA A 19 -24.33 14.21 0.40
C ALA A 19 -25.04 13.04 -0.32
N ASP A 20 -24.73 12.83 -1.58
CA ASP A 20 -25.25 11.76 -2.45
C ASP A 20 -24.36 10.50 -2.49
N CYS A 21 -23.22 10.50 -1.79
CA CYS A 21 -22.28 9.38 -1.79
C CYS A 21 -22.63 8.36 -0.70
N ALA A 22 -23.05 7.17 -1.09
CA ALA A 22 -23.29 6.04 -0.19
C ALA A 22 -22.08 5.07 -0.11
N ALA A 23 -21.02 5.29 -0.90
CA ALA A 23 -19.84 4.43 -0.92
C ALA A 23 -19.03 4.55 0.39
N PRO A 24 -18.36 3.46 0.84
CA PRO A 24 -17.52 3.50 2.03
C PRO A 24 -16.25 4.31 1.85
N LEU A 25 -15.82 4.53 0.61
CA LEU A 25 -14.72 5.41 0.20
C LEU A 25 -15.26 6.44 -0.79
N TRP A 26 -14.88 7.71 -0.64
CA TRP A 26 -15.21 8.75 -1.62
C TRP A 26 -13.96 9.44 -2.13
N ARG A 27 -13.96 9.71 -3.43
CA ARG A 27 -12.84 10.32 -4.13
C ARG A 27 -12.72 11.81 -3.80
N TYR A 28 -11.49 12.31 -3.78
CA TYR A 28 -11.25 13.75 -3.77
C TYR A 28 -11.79 14.39 -5.05
N SER A 29 -12.51 15.48 -4.92
CA SER A 29 -13.20 16.12 -6.06
C SER A 29 -12.25 16.73 -7.09
N GLU A 30 -11.00 17.03 -6.69
CA GLU A 30 -9.97 17.60 -7.58
C GLU A 30 -8.89 16.58 -7.97
N ASN A 31 -9.23 15.27 -7.95
CA ASN A 31 -8.33 14.24 -8.45
C ASN A 31 -8.04 14.40 -9.97
N PRO A 32 -6.84 14.01 -10.43
CA PRO A 32 -5.72 13.46 -9.67
C PRO A 32 -4.89 14.52 -8.95
N VAL A 33 -4.29 14.18 -7.78
CA VAL A 33 -3.39 15.06 -7.02
C VAL A 33 -1.97 15.12 -7.60
N VAL A 34 -1.60 14.18 -8.44
CA VAL A 34 -0.38 14.21 -9.28
C VAL A 34 -0.76 13.81 -10.70
N ASP A 35 -0.52 14.72 -11.62
CA ASP A 35 -0.75 14.55 -13.05
C ASP A 35 0.51 14.04 -13.77
N ARG A 36 0.42 13.84 -15.07
CA ARG A 36 1.51 13.37 -15.94
C ARG A 36 2.59 14.43 -16.14
N ASN A 37 3.81 13.95 -16.47
CA ASN A 37 4.98 14.79 -16.74
C ASN A 37 5.31 15.76 -15.59
N PRO A 38 5.31 15.29 -14.32
CA PRO A 38 5.49 16.17 -13.15
C PRO A 38 6.91 16.73 -13.04
N LEU A 39 7.89 16.07 -13.68
CA LEU A 39 9.30 16.47 -13.71
C LEU A 39 9.88 16.27 -15.12
N PRO A 40 10.88 17.07 -15.53
CA PRO A 40 11.62 16.85 -16.77
C PRO A 40 12.20 15.42 -16.84
N GLY A 41 11.93 14.72 -17.93
CA GLY A 41 12.39 13.33 -18.14
C GLY A 41 11.60 12.24 -17.41
N VAL A 42 10.66 12.60 -16.53
CA VAL A 42 9.76 11.68 -15.83
C VAL A 42 8.38 11.77 -16.45
N ALA A 43 7.99 10.73 -17.16
CA ALA A 43 6.72 10.71 -17.87
C ALA A 43 5.51 10.57 -16.94
N ARG A 44 5.67 9.88 -15.80
CA ARG A 44 4.61 9.58 -14.86
C ARG A 44 5.15 9.48 -13.44
N ILE A 45 4.40 9.97 -12.46
CA ILE A 45 4.57 9.67 -11.03
C ILE A 45 3.27 9.08 -10.50
N PHE A 46 3.34 7.91 -9.88
CA PHE A 46 2.20 7.18 -9.33
C PHE A 46 2.65 6.20 -8.25
N ASN A 47 1.73 5.44 -7.65
CA ASN A 47 2.01 4.46 -6.59
C ASN A 47 2.92 5.05 -5.51
N SER A 48 2.34 5.94 -4.72
CA SER A 48 3.01 6.74 -3.69
C SER A 48 2.96 6.08 -2.32
N ALA A 49 3.98 6.33 -1.49
CA ALA A 49 3.91 6.10 -0.05
C ALA A 49 4.09 7.45 0.66
N VAL A 50 3.10 7.86 1.43
CA VAL A 50 3.02 9.19 2.06
C VAL A 50 2.93 9.04 3.57
N VAL A 51 3.67 9.87 4.30
CA VAL A 51 3.68 9.90 5.77
C VAL A 51 3.78 11.33 6.30
N PRO A 52 3.34 11.61 7.55
CA PRO A 52 3.60 12.88 8.20
C PRO A 52 5.07 12.95 8.62
N PHE A 53 5.69 14.11 8.42
CA PHE A 53 7.07 14.37 8.83
C PHE A 53 7.30 15.87 9.07
N GLU A 54 7.82 16.23 10.26
CA GLU A 54 8.18 17.61 10.65
C GLU A 54 7.06 18.64 10.43
N GLY A 55 5.83 18.28 10.78
CA GLY A 55 4.67 19.18 10.67
C GLY A 55 4.12 19.35 9.25
N ALA A 56 4.61 18.58 8.30
CA ALA A 56 4.18 18.53 6.90
C ALA A 56 4.07 17.06 6.44
N PHE A 57 4.07 16.83 5.13
CA PHE A 57 4.03 15.49 4.54
C PHE A 57 5.23 15.25 3.65
N VAL A 58 5.78 14.04 3.73
CA VAL A 58 6.80 13.55 2.83
C VAL A 58 6.32 12.26 2.18
N GLY A 59 6.72 12.02 0.96
CA GLY A 59 6.38 10.80 0.26
C GLY A 59 7.51 10.28 -0.61
N VAL A 60 7.51 8.97 -0.83
CA VAL A 60 8.33 8.29 -1.82
C VAL A 60 7.41 7.75 -2.92
N PHE A 61 7.73 8.04 -4.16
CA PHE A 61 6.84 7.85 -5.30
C PHE A 61 7.54 7.05 -6.39
N ARG A 62 6.81 6.13 -7.03
CA ARG A 62 7.26 5.53 -8.28
C ARG A 62 7.24 6.59 -9.38
N GLY A 63 8.40 6.87 -9.97
CA GLY A 63 8.53 7.72 -11.14
C GLY A 63 9.07 6.95 -12.32
N GLU A 64 8.30 6.87 -13.41
CA GLU A 64 8.74 6.24 -14.65
C GLU A 64 9.30 7.27 -15.59
N GLN A 65 10.52 7.02 -16.05
CA GLN A 65 11.16 7.81 -17.07
C GLN A 65 10.55 7.56 -18.44
N ALA A 66 10.88 8.42 -19.42
CA ALA A 66 10.39 8.27 -20.79
C ALA A 66 10.79 6.95 -21.46
N ASN A 67 11.88 6.32 -21.00
CA ASN A 67 12.34 4.99 -21.43
C ASN A 67 11.65 3.82 -20.74
N GLY A 68 10.68 4.08 -19.83
CA GLY A 68 9.94 3.06 -19.09
C GLY A 68 10.65 2.50 -17.87
N ILE A 69 11.85 2.97 -17.51
CA ILE A 69 12.56 2.50 -16.32
C ILE A 69 12.02 3.23 -15.10
N PRO A 70 11.51 2.50 -14.07
CA PRO A 70 11.01 3.11 -12.85
C PRO A 70 12.13 3.34 -11.83
N TYR A 71 12.05 4.48 -11.14
CA TYR A 71 12.84 4.80 -9.98
C TYR A 71 11.96 5.40 -8.88
N ILE A 72 12.52 5.58 -7.69
CA ILE A 72 11.81 6.21 -6.57
C ILE A 72 12.26 7.67 -6.44
N TYR A 73 11.29 8.56 -6.35
CA TYR A 73 11.46 10.00 -6.19
C TYR A 73 10.90 10.46 -4.85
N LEU A 74 11.52 11.49 -4.27
CA LEU A 74 11.04 12.11 -3.06
C LEU A 74 10.11 13.28 -3.41
N GLY A 75 8.98 13.36 -2.72
CA GLY A 75 8.05 14.48 -2.79
C GLY A 75 7.78 15.06 -1.41
N ARG A 76 7.50 16.36 -1.34
CA ARG A 76 7.10 17.07 -0.13
C ARG A 76 5.84 17.85 -0.37
N SER A 77 4.99 17.92 0.66
CA SER A 77 3.73 18.65 0.61
C SER A 77 3.43 19.27 1.97
N ALA A 78 2.92 20.49 1.96
CA ALA A 78 2.46 21.15 3.18
C ALA A 78 1.03 20.75 3.58
N ASP A 79 0.21 20.34 2.59
CA ASP A 79 -1.23 20.10 2.74
C ASP A 79 -1.69 18.66 2.39
N GLY A 80 -0.77 17.85 1.83
CA GLY A 80 -1.09 16.50 1.34
C GLY A 80 -1.78 16.45 -0.02
N PHE A 81 -2.18 17.60 -0.59
CA PHE A 81 -2.84 17.70 -1.88
C PHE A 81 -1.87 18.11 -2.99
N ARG A 82 -1.00 19.08 -2.72
CA ARG A 82 -0.05 19.64 -3.67
C ARG A 82 1.36 19.17 -3.37
N TRP A 83 2.00 18.56 -4.36
CA TRP A 83 3.28 17.90 -4.21
C TRP A 83 4.39 18.61 -4.98
N ASN A 84 5.51 18.83 -4.30
CA ASN A 84 6.76 19.31 -4.88
C ASN A 84 7.76 18.14 -4.89
N PHE A 85 8.20 17.72 -6.07
CA PHE A 85 9.12 16.60 -6.24
C PHE A 85 10.56 17.09 -6.34
N GLU A 86 11.49 16.34 -5.74
CA GLU A 86 12.91 16.52 -6.00
C GLU A 86 13.23 16.07 -7.43
N PRO A 87 14.07 16.80 -8.16
CA PRO A 87 14.36 16.50 -9.57
C PRO A 87 15.16 15.20 -9.75
N GLU A 88 15.90 14.81 -8.71
CA GLU A 88 16.73 13.61 -8.73
C GLU A 88 16.02 12.44 -8.02
N LYS A 89 16.20 11.23 -8.57
CA LYS A 89 15.77 10.01 -7.89
C LYS A 89 16.50 9.83 -6.57
N ILE A 90 15.87 9.14 -5.61
CA ILE A 90 16.48 8.80 -4.32
C ILE A 90 17.77 8.02 -4.57
N ARG A 91 18.83 8.44 -3.88
CA ARG A 91 20.13 7.75 -3.87
C ARG A 91 20.21 6.86 -2.64
N PHE A 92 20.33 5.57 -2.88
CA PHE A 92 20.55 4.59 -1.82
C PHE A 92 22.03 4.38 -1.58
N VAL A 93 22.39 4.19 -0.32
CA VAL A 93 23.75 3.84 0.11
C VAL A 93 23.73 2.52 0.89
N ASP A 94 24.87 1.83 0.94
CA ASP A 94 25.06 0.71 1.84
C ASP A 94 25.38 1.17 3.28
N ARG A 95 25.68 0.24 4.19
CA ARG A 95 26.01 0.54 5.59
C ARG A 95 27.32 1.32 5.75
N ASP A 96 28.20 1.24 4.75
CA ASP A 96 29.48 1.95 4.71
C ASP A 96 29.38 3.30 4.00
N GLY A 97 28.19 3.66 3.49
CA GLY A 97 27.94 4.91 2.77
C GLY A 97 28.26 4.87 1.28
N ASN A 98 28.63 3.72 0.72
CA ASN A 98 28.88 3.57 -0.71
C ASN A 98 27.56 3.52 -1.51
N PRO A 99 27.57 3.95 -2.79
CA PRO A 99 26.38 3.85 -3.64
C PRO A 99 25.86 2.41 -3.76
N ALA A 100 24.58 2.21 -3.46
CA ALA A 100 23.89 0.91 -3.49
C ALA A 100 22.58 0.95 -4.28
N GLN A 101 22.63 1.56 -5.46
CA GLN A 101 21.43 1.82 -6.28
C GLN A 101 20.89 0.52 -6.89
N PRO A 102 19.58 0.22 -6.77
CA PRO A 102 18.96 -0.87 -7.52
C PRO A 102 18.92 -0.56 -9.02
N VAL A 103 18.90 -1.59 -9.86
CA VAL A 103 18.78 -1.45 -11.32
C VAL A 103 17.51 -0.67 -11.68
N TYR A 104 16.40 -1.02 -11.03
CA TYR A 104 15.15 -0.27 -11.02
C TYR A 104 14.42 -0.48 -9.68
N ALA A 105 13.51 0.43 -9.36
CA ALA A 105 12.71 0.37 -8.14
C ALA A 105 11.32 0.93 -8.40
N TYR A 106 10.28 0.24 -7.92
CA TYR A 106 8.90 0.63 -8.15
C TYR A 106 7.97 0.21 -7.00
N ASP A 107 6.79 0.80 -6.95
CA ASP A 107 5.74 0.56 -5.96
C ASP A 107 6.24 0.64 -4.51
N PRO A 108 6.78 1.79 -4.09
CA PRO A 108 7.29 1.94 -2.74
C PRO A 108 6.19 1.88 -1.69
N ARG A 109 6.57 1.45 -0.50
CA ARG A 109 5.82 1.58 0.75
C ARG A 109 6.69 2.26 1.77
N LEU A 110 6.09 2.97 2.70
CA LEU A 110 6.80 3.70 3.75
C LEU A 110 6.08 3.52 5.07
N VAL A 111 6.81 3.12 6.09
CA VAL A 111 6.25 2.88 7.41
C VAL A 111 7.25 3.24 8.49
N LYS A 112 6.78 3.76 9.60
CA LYS A 112 7.59 3.99 10.79
C LYS A 112 7.45 2.82 11.74
N VAL A 113 8.58 2.25 12.17
CA VAL A 113 8.61 1.30 13.28
C VAL A 113 9.61 1.84 14.30
N GLU A 114 9.14 2.05 15.53
CA GLU A 114 9.93 2.74 16.56
C GLU A 114 10.37 4.15 16.05
N ASP A 115 11.67 4.45 16.04
CA ASP A 115 12.20 5.75 15.61
C ASP A 115 12.75 5.77 14.18
N THR A 116 12.49 4.73 13.40
CA THR A 116 13.06 4.58 12.06
C THR A 116 11.98 4.43 11.01
N TRP A 117 12.11 5.14 9.90
CA TRP A 117 11.31 4.96 8.71
C TRP A 117 11.92 3.90 7.82
N TYR A 118 11.08 2.99 7.34
CA TYR A 118 11.48 1.93 6.40
C TYR A 118 10.76 2.15 5.08
N ALA A 119 11.56 2.34 4.03
CA ALA A 119 11.09 2.32 2.65
C ALA A 119 11.25 0.90 2.10
N ILE A 120 10.20 0.37 1.48
CA ILE A 120 10.14 -0.98 0.94
C ILE A 120 9.62 -0.85 -0.49
N TRP A 121 10.23 -1.56 -1.44
CA TRP A 121 9.85 -1.45 -2.85
C TRP A 121 10.03 -2.77 -3.60
N CYS A 122 9.46 -2.86 -4.80
CA CYS A 122 9.78 -3.93 -5.74
C CYS A 122 11.00 -3.56 -6.57
N GLN A 123 11.90 -4.52 -6.82
CA GLN A 123 13.12 -4.35 -7.60
C GLN A 123 13.43 -5.60 -8.41
N ASP A 124 14.46 -5.53 -9.25
CA ASP A 124 15.10 -6.71 -9.82
C ASP A 124 16.25 -7.18 -8.93
N PHE A 125 16.21 -8.45 -8.60
CA PHE A 125 17.32 -9.18 -7.99
C PHE A 125 17.27 -10.61 -8.51
N TYR A 126 17.78 -10.80 -9.74
CA TYR A 126 17.62 -12.07 -10.49
C TYR A 126 16.15 -12.46 -10.70
N GLY A 127 15.28 -11.48 -10.84
CA GLY A 127 13.83 -11.56 -10.94
C GLY A 127 13.14 -10.63 -9.94
N ALA A 128 11.82 -10.55 -10.01
CA ALA A 128 11.06 -9.66 -9.14
C ALA A 128 11.29 -10.01 -7.65
N SER A 129 11.79 -9.05 -6.89
CA SER A 129 12.13 -9.19 -5.48
C SER A 129 11.80 -7.90 -4.72
N ILE A 130 12.05 -7.91 -3.42
CA ILE A 130 11.77 -6.80 -2.52
C ILE A 130 13.08 -6.19 -2.05
N GLY A 131 13.20 -4.87 -2.19
CA GLY A 131 14.26 -4.08 -1.59
C GLY A 131 13.77 -3.33 -0.37
N MET A 132 14.67 -3.05 0.56
CA MET A 132 14.40 -2.28 1.78
C MET A 132 15.50 -1.26 2.04
N ALA A 133 15.14 -0.13 2.64
CA ALA A 133 16.07 0.84 3.19
C ALA A 133 15.50 1.50 4.43
N ALA A 134 16.39 1.92 5.33
CA ALA A 134 16.08 2.71 6.51
C ALA A 134 16.44 4.18 6.28
N THR A 135 15.64 5.09 6.84
CA THR A 135 15.94 6.52 6.89
C THR A 135 15.39 7.14 8.18
N LYS A 136 16.02 8.22 8.63
CA LYS A 136 15.51 9.04 9.76
C LYS A 136 15.17 10.46 9.33
N ASP A 137 15.66 10.90 8.19
CA ASP A 137 15.67 12.30 7.76
C ASP A 137 15.14 12.52 6.33
N PHE A 138 14.81 11.44 5.61
CA PHE A 138 14.45 11.46 4.18
C PHE A 138 15.49 12.12 3.27
N LYS A 139 16.77 12.11 3.71
CA LYS A 139 17.93 12.57 2.92
C LYS A 139 18.85 11.40 2.64
N THR A 140 19.09 10.59 3.66
CA THR A 140 19.93 9.39 3.56
C THR A 140 19.05 8.15 3.65
N PHE A 141 19.13 7.28 2.66
CA PHE A 141 18.44 5.99 2.61
C PHE A 141 19.47 4.87 2.62
N THR A 142 19.65 4.23 3.78
CA THR A 142 20.61 3.13 3.94
C THR A 142 19.93 1.80 3.61
N ARG A 143 20.44 1.10 2.61
CA ARG A 143 19.92 -0.21 2.20
C ARG A 143 20.09 -1.25 3.31
N LEU A 144 19.04 -2.06 3.45
CA LEU A 144 19.03 -3.27 4.25
C LEU A 144 19.14 -4.50 3.35
N GLU A 145 19.28 -5.68 3.95
CA GLU A 145 19.23 -6.94 3.22
C GLU A 145 17.89 -7.12 2.50
N ASN A 146 17.93 -7.80 1.38
CA ASN A 146 16.70 -8.15 0.66
C ASN A 146 15.93 -9.22 1.46
N PRO A 147 14.69 -8.97 1.88
CA PRO A 147 13.98 -9.87 2.78
C PRO A 147 13.62 -11.23 2.16
N PHE A 148 13.52 -11.29 0.83
CA PHE A 148 13.08 -12.50 0.13
C PHE A 148 13.84 -12.72 -1.17
N VAL A 149 13.97 -13.98 -1.54
CA VAL A 149 14.39 -14.38 -2.89
C VAL A 149 13.28 -14.15 -3.92
N PRO A 150 13.59 -14.09 -5.21
CA PRO A 150 12.57 -14.09 -6.27
C PRO A 150 11.71 -15.37 -6.22
N PHE A 151 10.43 -15.31 -6.56
CA PHE A 151 9.71 -14.09 -6.99
C PHE A 151 8.82 -13.61 -5.88
N ASN A 152 8.93 -12.34 -5.49
CA ASN A 152 8.09 -11.75 -4.45
C ASN A 152 7.82 -10.26 -4.75
N ARG A 153 6.64 -9.76 -4.35
CA ARG A 153 6.16 -8.39 -4.62
C ARG A 153 5.26 -7.87 -3.52
N ASN A 154 4.89 -6.59 -3.63
CA ASN A 154 3.87 -5.92 -2.83
C ASN A 154 4.06 -6.08 -1.32
N ALA A 155 5.32 -5.96 -0.87
CA ALA A 155 5.62 -6.03 0.54
C ALA A 155 5.18 -4.76 1.27
N VAL A 156 4.64 -4.97 2.47
CA VAL A 156 4.27 -3.91 3.40
C VAL A 156 4.52 -4.35 4.83
N LEU A 157 5.27 -3.54 5.57
CA LEU A 157 5.61 -3.79 6.97
C LEU A 157 4.48 -3.27 7.88
N PHE A 158 4.23 -3.96 9.00
CA PHE A 158 3.35 -3.44 10.05
C PHE A 158 4.03 -2.30 10.81
N PRO A 159 3.28 -1.30 11.30
CA PRO A 159 3.86 -0.11 11.93
C PRO A 159 4.38 -0.34 13.37
N ARG A 160 4.29 -1.55 13.88
CA ARG A 160 4.91 -1.99 15.14
C ARG A 160 5.30 -3.46 15.08
N LYS A 161 6.15 -3.86 16.00
CA LYS A 161 6.42 -5.27 16.25
C LYS A 161 5.20 -5.97 16.85
N ILE A 162 4.94 -7.19 16.42
CA ILE A 162 3.87 -8.07 16.92
C ILE A 162 4.54 -9.28 17.55
N GLY A 163 4.26 -9.52 18.84
CA GLY A 163 4.96 -10.55 19.60
C GLY A 163 6.49 -10.36 19.62
N GLY A 164 6.98 -9.12 19.60
CA GLY A 164 8.40 -8.78 19.56
C GLY A 164 9.08 -8.91 18.19
N MET A 165 8.33 -9.30 17.14
CA MET A 165 8.84 -9.53 15.78
C MET A 165 8.40 -8.44 14.82
N TYR A 166 9.29 -8.01 13.91
CA TYR A 166 8.88 -7.30 12.72
C TYR A 166 7.99 -8.21 11.88
N THR A 167 6.90 -7.68 11.37
CA THR A 167 5.88 -8.44 10.63
C THR A 167 5.63 -7.78 9.29
N MET A 168 5.63 -8.55 8.22
CA MET A 168 5.51 -8.05 6.85
C MET A 168 4.51 -8.91 6.07
N LEU A 169 3.62 -8.24 5.34
CA LEU A 169 2.84 -8.87 4.28
C LEU A 169 3.61 -8.81 2.98
N SER A 170 3.56 -9.85 2.17
CA SER A 170 4.12 -9.88 0.82
C SER A 170 3.33 -10.81 -0.08
N ARG A 171 3.62 -10.78 -1.37
CA ARG A 171 2.98 -11.67 -2.34
C ARG A 171 4.03 -12.44 -3.12
N PRO A 172 4.33 -13.68 -2.75
CA PRO A 172 5.03 -14.62 -3.61
C PRO A 172 4.26 -14.74 -4.94
N SER A 173 4.95 -14.58 -6.05
CA SER A 173 4.33 -14.52 -7.38
C SER A 173 5.17 -15.29 -8.38
N ASP A 174 4.52 -16.16 -9.15
CA ASP A 174 5.14 -16.82 -10.29
C ASP A 174 4.40 -16.42 -11.58
N SER A 175 5.09 -16.52 -12.69
CA SER A 175 4.54 -16.36 -14.04
C SER A 175 4.39 -17.69 -14.79
N GLY A 176 4.73 -18.80 -14.14
CA GLY A 176 4.78 -20.13 -14.74
C GLY A 176 3.59 -21.03 -14.39
N HIS A 177 3.89 -22.14 -13.75
CA HIS A 177 2.90 -23.19 -13.46
C HIS A 177 1.91 -22.86 -12.36
N THR A 178 2.29 -21.97 -11.43
CA THR A 178 1.43 -21.58 -10.33
C THR A 178 0.67 -20.30 -10.67
N PRO A 179 -0.61 -20.22 -10.31
CA PRO A 179 -1.37 -18.98 -10.43
C PRO A 179 -0.68 -17.86 -9.63
N PHE A 180 -0.92 -16.63 -10.05
CA PHE A 180 -0.46 -15.45 -9.32
C PHE A 180 -0.78 -15.55 -7.83
N GLY A 181 0.18 -15.07 -7.02
CA GLY A 181 0.20 -15.31 -5.60
C GLY A 181 -0.88 -14.63 -4.79
N ASP A 182 -0.99 -15.15 -3.60
CA ASP A 182 -1.82 -14.69 -2.50
C ASP A 182 -0.97 -13.83 -1.54
N ILE A 183 -1.63 -13.15 -0.60
CA ILE A 183 -0.95 -12.42 0.47
C ILE A 183 -0.48 -13.40 1.53
N PHE A 184 0.83 -13.34 1.83
CA PHE A 184 1.48 -14.08 2.92
C PHE A 184 2.02 -13.12 3.95
N LEU A 185 2.07 -13.57 5.20
CA LEU A 185 2.73 -12.92 6.31
C LEU A 185 4.06 -13.61 6.60
N SER A 186 5.07 -12.82 6.89
CA SER A 186 6.38 -13.28 7.36
C SER A 186 6.85 -12.47 8.55
N GLN A 187 7.66 -13.07 9.42
CA GLN A 187 8.19 -12.42 10.61
C GLN A 187 9.72 -12.45 10.62
N SER A 188 10.31 -11.41 11.23
CA SER A 188 11.75 -11.26 11.40
C SER A 188 12.07 -10.69 12.79
N PRO A 189 13.11 -11.18 13.48
CA PRO A 189 13.59 -10.57 14.71
C PRO A 189 14.39 -9.28 14.48
N ASP A 190 14.99 -9.10 13.30
CA ASP A 190 16.06 -8.15 13.03
C ASP A 190 16.02 -7.46 11.65
N LEU A 191 14.98 -7.74 10.82
CA LEU A 191 14.82 -7.29 9.43
C LEU A 191 15.77 -7.96 8.41
N GLU A 192 16.65 -8.86 8.85
CA GLU A 192 17.56 -9.61 8.00
C GLU A 192 17.06 -11.04 7.77
N PHE A 193 16.69 -11.74 8.85
CA PHE A 193 16.22 -13.13 8.77
C PHE A 193 14.69 -13.20 8.79
N TRP A 194 14.08 -13.58 7.68
CA TRP A 194 12.62 -13.69 7.53
C TRP A 194 12.16 -15.13 7.49
N GLY A 195 11.13 -15.42 8.26
CA GLY A 195 10.56 -16.77 8.38
C GLY A 195 9.12 -16.76 8.90
N ARG A 196 8.68 -17.90 9.44
CA ARG A 196 7.31 -18.09 9.96
C ARG A 196 6.25 -17.66 8.95
N HIS A 197 6.43 -18.05 7.68
CA HIS A 197 5.51 -17.73 6.59
C HIS A 197 4.12 -18.33 6.84
N ARG A 198 3.08 -17.50 6.71
CA ARG A 198 1.67 -17.87 6.89
C ARG A 198 0.86 -17.29 5.74
N HIS A 199 -0.04 -18.09 5.19
CA HIS A 199 -1.06 -17.60 4.28
C HIS A 199 -2.01 -16.67 5.03
N VAL A 200 -2.41 -15.55 4.41
CA VAL A 200 -3.33 -14.58 4.99
C VAL A 200 -4.59 -14.47 4.15
N LEU A 201 -4.45 -14.13 2.88
CA LEU A 201 -5.58 -13.81 2.02
C LEU A 201 -5.29 -14.19 0.58
N GLY A 202 -6.07 -15.13 0.08
CA GLY A 202 -5.97 -15.60 -1.29
C GLY A 202 -7.02 -14.99 -2.21
N LYS A 203 -6.99 -15.42 -3.46
CA LYS A 203 -8.07 -15.20 -4.41
C LYS A 203 -9.38 -15.72 -3.85
N SER A 204 -10.49 -15.10 -4.23
CA SER A 204 -11.82 -15.57 -3.87
C SER A 204 -12.66 -15.89 -5.11
N GLY A 205 -13.87 -16.37 -4.90
CA GLY A 205 -14.88 -16.54 -5.94
C GLY A 205 -15.48 -15.23 -6.44
N ASN A 206 -15.16 -14.09 -5.79
CA ASN A 206 -15.63 -12.78 -6.20
C ASN A 206 -14.98 -12.35 -7.52
N TRP A 207 -15.76 -11.84 -8.44
CA TRP A 207 -15.31 -11.50 -9.79
C TRP A 207 -14.14 -10.50 -9.80
N TRP A 208 -14.09 -9.55 -8.86
CA TRP A 208 -13.12 -8.46 -8.82
C TRP A 208 -11.72 -8.87 -8.27
N GLU A 209 -11.59 -10.05 -7.64
CA GLU A 209 -10.35 -10.50 -7.01
C GLU A 209 -10.03 -11.99 -7.29
N ASN A 210 -10.58 -12.52 -8.38
CA ASN A 210 -10.48 -13.94 -8.71
C ASN A 210 -9.15 -14.36 -9.35
N LEU A 211 -8.29 -13.40 -9.72
CA LEU A 211 -7.02 -13.69 -10.39
C LEU A 211 -5.82 -13.59 -9.45
N LYS A 212 -5.71 -12.51 -8.68
CA LYS A 212 -4.66 -12.27 -7.69
C LYS A 212 -5.07 -11.22 -6.67
N THR A 213 -4.42 -11.27 -5.50
CA THR A 213 -4.53 -10.26 -4.46
C THR A 213 -3.14 -9.75 -4.06
N GLY A 214 -3.05 -8.60 -3.44
CA GLY A 214 -1.78 -8.07 -2.92
C GLY A 214 -1.96 -6.92 -1.94
N GLY A 215 -1.02 -6.78 -1.01
CA GLY A 215 -1.05 -5.73 0.00
C GLY A 215 -1.04 -4.33 -0.63
N GLY A 216 -1.72 -3.42 0.04
CA GLY A 216 -1.79 -2.02 -0.33
C GLY A 216 -0.97 -1.12 0.60
N ALA A 217 -1.64 -0.23 1.33
CA ALA A 217 -1.04 0.59 2.38
C ALA A 217 -0.59 -0.24 3.59
N ALA A 218 0.25 0.34 4.43
CA ALA A 218 0.58 -0.25 5.73
C ALA A 218 -0.72 -0.48 6.54
N PRO A 219 -0.87 -1.66 7.19
CA PRO A 219 -2.06 -1.93 7.98
C PRO A 219 -2.24 -0.90 9.09
N ILE A 220 -3.48 -0.48 9.31
CA ILE A 220 -3.84 0.49 10.35
C ILE A 220 -4.30 -0.26 11.59
N GLU A 221 -3.69 0.03 12.73
CA GLU A 221 -4.15 -0.56 14.00
C GLU A 221 -5.45 0.07 14.47
N THR A 222 -6.43 -0.77 14.83
CA THR A 222 -7.73 -0.36 15.35
C THR A 222 -8.09 -1.18 16.58
N ASP A 223 -9.11 -0.78 17.32
CA ASP A 223 -9.65 -1.55 18.43
C ASP A 223 -10.32 -2.87 18.00
N GLU A 224 -10.63 -3.01 16.69
CA GLU A 224 -11.23 -4.20 16.09
C GLU A 224 -10.20 -5.16 15.44
N GLY A 225 -8.93 -4.75 15.33
CA GLY A 225 -7.85 -5.47 14.63
C GLY A 225 -7.08 -4.59 13.67
N TRP A 226 -6.35 -5.20 12.73
CA TRP A 226 -5.61 -4.48 11.69
C TRP A 226 -6.51 -4.26 10.47
N LEU A 227 -6.85 -3.01 10.18
CA LEU A 227 -7.51 -2.65 8.94
C LEU A 227 -6.48 -2.69 7.79
N LEU A 228 -6.70 -3.56 6.84
CA LEU A 228 -5.88 -3.74 5.65
C LEU A 228 -6.64 -3.27 4.41
N PHE A 229 -6.12 -2.27 3.73
CA PHE A 229 -6.49 -1.98 2.34
C PHE A 229 -5.60 -2.83 1.42
N TYR A 230 -6.21 -3.61 0.54
CA TYR A 230 -5.49 -4.47 -0.41
C TYR A 230 -6.07 -4.30 -1.81
N HIS A 231 -5.37 -4.77 -2.82
CA HIS A 231 -5.92 -4.81 -4.17
C HIS A 231 -6.32 -6.23 -4.56
N GLY A 232 -7.48 -6.34 -5.16
CA GLY A 232 -7.93 -7.51 -5.88
C GLY A 232 -7.82 -7.25 -7.40
N VAL A 233 -7.61 -8.29 -8.17
CA VAL A 233 -7.45 -8.21 -9.63
C VAL A 233 -8.30 -9.25 -10.30
N THR A 234 -8.99 -8.82 -11.35
CA THR A 234 -9.70 -9.70 -12.28
C THR A 234 -9.18 -9.51 -13.71
N GLY A 235 -9.34 -10.53 -14.54
CA GLY A 235 -9.05 -10.48 -15.96
C GLY A 235 -10.31 -10.21 -16.77
N THR A 236 -10.21 -9.36 -17.77
CA THR A 236 -11.25 -9.07 -18.75
C THR A 236 -10.70 -9.22 -20.17
N CYS A 237 -11.55 -9.17 -21.18
CA CYS A 237 -11.10 -9.14 -22.58
C CYS A 237 -10.25 -7.90 -22.92
N ASN A 238 -10.27 -6.87 -22.09
CA ASN A 238 -9.51 -5.62 -22.26
C ASN A 238 -8.33 -5.50 -21.27
N GLY A 239 -7.85 -6.60 -20.72
CA GLY A 239 -6.75 -6.62 -19.76
C GLY A 239 -7.22 -6.81 -18.31
N TYR A 240 -6.43 -6.30 -17.37
CA TYR A 240 -6.72 -6.43 -15.94
C TYR A 240 -7.50 -5.25 -15.40
N VAL A 241 -8.36 -5.52 -14.40
CA VAL A 241 -9.00 -4.50 -13.57
C VAL A 241 -8.51 -4.67 -12.13
N TYR A 242 -7.97 -3.60 -11.55
CA TYR A 242 -7.50 -3.55 -10.17
C TYR A 242 -8.48 -2.74 -9.33
N SER A 243 -9.00 -3.36 -8.29
CA SER A 243 -9.94 -2.72 -7.35
C SER A 243 -9.39 -2.77 -5.93
N ILE A 244 -9.80 -1.82 -5.10
CA ILE A 244 -9.42 -1.75 -3.70
C ILE A 244 -10.41 -2.54 -2.86
N GLY A 245 -9.92 -3.48 -2.06
CA GLY A 245 -10.67 -4.22 -1.06
C GLY A 245 -10.25 -3.85 0.36
N GLY A 246 -11.02 -4.35 1.32
CA GLY A 246 -10.77 -4.17 2.74
C GLY A 246 -10.88 -5.47 3.51
N ALA A 247 -9.99 -5.65 4.48
CA ALA A 247 -10.05 -6.76 5.43
C ALA A 247 -9.66 -6.30 6.83
N ILE A 248 -10.12 -7.01 7.85
CA ILE A 248 -9.71 -6.82 9.23
C ILE A 248 -8.99 -8.09 9.66
N LEU A 249 -7.72 -7.94 10.06
CA LEU A 249 -6.89 -9.04 10.54
C LEU A 249 -6.84 -9.03 12.07
N ASP A 250 -6.63 -10.21 12.66
CA ASP A 250 -6.47 -10.32 14.11
C ASP A 250 -5.27 -9.49 14.59
N ARG A 251 -5.40 -8.86 15.73
CA ARG A 251 -4.43 -7.90 16.25
C ARG A 251 -3.10 -8.53 16.66
N GLU A 252 -3.14 -9.70 17.24
CA GLU A 252 -1.95 -10.41 17.75
C GLU A 252 -1.50 -11.54 16.82
N GLU A 253 -2.41 -12.06 15.98
CA GLU A 253 -2.13 -13.09 14.97
C GLU A 253 -2.65 -12.62 13.60
N PRO A 254 -1.98 -11.66 12.93
CA PRO A 254 -2.49 -11.05 11.69
C PRO A 254 -2.54 -11.98 10.48
N SER A 255 -2.09 -13.23 10.62
CA SER A 255 -2.37 -14.27 9.62
C SER A 255 -3.83 -14.71 9.64
N ARG A 256 -4.59 -14.38 10.69
CA ARG A 256 -6.01 -14.69 10.83
C ARG A 256 -6.86 -13.52 10.34
N VAL A 257 -7.63 -13.75 9.29
CA VAL A 257 -8.60 -12.78 8.75
C VAL A 257 -9.89 -12.88 9.56
N LEU A 258 -10.28 -11.78 10.22
CA LEU A 258 -11.53 -11.71 11.00
C LEU A 258 -12.71 -11.36 10.08
N TYR A 259 -12.50 -10.42 9.15
CA TYR A 259 -13.50 -9.95 8.20
C TYR A 259 -12.84 -9.62 6.87
N ARG A 260 -13.49 -9.92 5.77
CA ARG A 260 -13.06 -9.61 4.40
C ARG A 260 -14.24 -9.14 3.57
N CYS A 261 -14.10 -8.01 2.90
CA CYS A 261 -15.13 -7.50 2.00
C CYS A 261 -15.44 -8.49 0.88
N LYS A 262 -16.71 -8.81 0.70
CA LYS A 262 -17.22 -9.51 -0.49
C LYS A 262 -17.16 -8.62 -1.73
N ASN A 263 -17.48 -7.35 -1.56
CA ASN A 263 -17.44 -6.35 -2.63
C ASN A 263 -16.21 -5.47 -2.47
N PHE A 264 -15.74 -4.88 -3.56
CA PHE A 264 -14.70 -3.86 -3.52
C PHE A 264 -15.15 -2.61 -2.72
N LEU A 265 -14.19 -1.85 -2.22
CA LEU A 265 -14.40 -0.54 -1.62
C LEU A 265 -14.34 0.56 -2.67
N LEU A 266 -13.49 0.39 -3.69
CA LEU A 266 -13.31 1.32 -4.80
C LEU A 266 -12.83 0.55 -6.03
N THR A 267 -13.40 0.85 -7.19
CA THR A 267 -13.04 0.26 -8.49
C THR A 267 -12.88 1.37 -9.52
N PRO A 268 -12.16 1.16 -10.64
CA PRO A 268 -12.03 2.19 -11.67
C PRO A 268 -13.37 2.62 -12.25
N GLU A 269 -13.66 3.90 -12.16
CA GLU A 269 -14.87 4.55 -12.67
C GLU A 269 -14.56 5.92 -13.29
N GLU A 270 -13.47 6.56 -12.85
CA GLU A 270 -13.09 7.89 -13.29
C GLU A 270 -12.09 7.82 -14.45
N TRP A 271 -12.07 8.86 -15.28
CA TRP A 271 -11.23 8.89 -16.47
C TRP A 271 -9.73 8.67 -16.18
N TYR A 272 -9.22 9.17 -15.04
CA TYR A 272 -7.83 9.01 -14.61
C TYR A 272 -7.52 7.63 -14.02
N GLU A 273 -8.54 6.84 -13.69
CA GLU A 273 -8.43 5.44 -13.25
C GLU A 273 -8.53 4.46 -14.43
N GLU A 274 -9.34 4.83 -15.44
CA GLU A 274 -9.59 4.02 -16.62
C GLU A 274 -8.58 4.24 -17.74
N ARG A 275 -7.92 5.41 -17.81
CA ARG A 275 -7.08 5.82 -18.94
C ARG A 275 -5.68 6.19 -18.50
N GLY A 276 -4.69 5.37 -18.86
CA GLY A 276 -3.30 5.58 -18.55
C GLY A 276 -2.40 4.57 -19.22
N PHE A 277 -1.21 4.37 -18.66
CA PHE A 277 -0.24 3.41 -19.18
C PHE A 277 -0.72 1.97 -19.01
N VAL A 278 -1.31 1.67 -17.84
CA VAL A 278 -2.08 0.44 -17.61
C VAL A 278 -3.50 0.85 -17.23
N PRO A 279 -4.48 0.66 -18.10
CA PRO A 279 -5.84 1.10 -17.86
C PRO A 279 -6.52 0.30 -16.74
N ASN A 280 -7.60 0.85 -16.19
CA ASN A 280 -8.47 0.20 -15.20
C ASN A 280 -7.72 -0.19 -13.90
N VAL A 281 -7.01 0.76 -13.30
CA VAL A 281 -6.25 0.53 -12.07
C VAL A 281 -6.63 1.51 -10.97
N CYS A 282 -7.09 0.97 -9.84
CA CYS A 282 -7.09 1.60 -8.52
C CYS A 282 -6.19 0.79 -7.59
N PHE A 283 -4.99 1.30 -7.30
CA PHE A 283 -3.95 0.57 -6.56
C PHE A 283 -3.66 1.26 -5.22
N PRO A 284 -4.10 0.69 -4.06
CA PRO A 284 -3.92 1.34 -2.76
C PRO A 284 -2.44 1.37 -2.38
N CYS A 285 -1.96 2.52 -1.92
CA CYS A 285 -0.53 2.75 -1.72
C CYS A 285 -0.16 3.20 -0.31
N ALA A 286 -0.85 4.22 0.22
CA ALA A 286 -0.57 4.78 1.53
C ALA A 286 -1.85 5.29 2.18
N THR A 287 -1.84 5.36 3.52
CA THR A 287 -2.88 6.02 4.29
C THR A 287 -2.26 7.03 5.24
N LEU A 288 -2.90 8.19 5.35
CA LEU A 288 -2.78 9.08 6.50
C LEU A 288 -4.01 8.87 7.37
N GLN A 289 -3.85 8.80 8.67
CA GLN A 289 -4.93 8.58 9.61
C GLN A 289 -4.81 9.50 10.82
N ASP A 290 -5.94 9.98 11.31
CA ASP A 290 -6.03 10.83 12.49
C ASP A 290 -6.78 10.11 13.62
N GLY A 291 -6.08 9.88 14.74
CA GLY A 291 -6.62 9.16 15.90
C GLY A 291 -7.75 9.87 16.62
N ASP A 292 -7.84 11.19 16.52
CA ASP A 292 -8.88 11.98 17.21
C ASP A 292 -10.20 11.99 16.44
N THR A 293 -10.15 12.14 15.12
CA THR A 293 -11.35 12.25 14.29
C THR A 293 -11.77 10.91 13.66
N GLY A 294 -10.86 9.95 13.59
CA GLY A 294 -11.08 8.70 12.86
C GLY A 294 -11.00 8.86 11.35
N HIS A 295 -10.56 10.00 10.83
CA HIS A 295 -10.39 10.26 9.41
C HIS A 295 -9.25 9.46 8.82
N ILE A 296 -9.45 8.94 7.61
CA ILE A 296 -8.45 8.22 6.83
C ILE A 296 -8.42 8.80 5.41
N ALA A 297 -7.25 9.26 5.00
CA ALA A 297 -6.98 9.69 3.63
C ALA A 297 -6.15 8.61 2.94
N LEU A 298 -6.66 8.00 1.87
CA LEU A 298 -6.06 6.92 1.12
C LEU A 298 -5.50 7.44 -0.20
N TYR A 299 -4.18 7.39 -0.36
CA TYR A 299 -3.51 7.61 -1.65
C TYR A 299 -3.48 6.32 -2.45
N TYR A 300 -3.82 6.41 -3.72
CA TYR A 300 -3.82 5.28 -4.63
C TYR A 300 -3.27 5.64 -6.01
N GLY A 301 -2.67 4.65 -6.65
CA GLY A 301 -2.22 4.78 -8.03
C GLY A 301 -3.39 4.57 -8.99
N CYS A 302 -3.48 5.44 -10.00
CA CYS A 302 -4.54 5.43 -10.98
C CYS A 302 -3.97 5.17 -12.36
N ALA A 303 -4.45 4.12 -13.04
CA ALA A 303 -4.10 3.72 -14.41
C ALA A 303 -2.59 3.74 -14.70
N ASP A 304 -1.73 3.42 -13.70
CA ASP A 304 -0.26 3.51 -13.76
C ASP A 304 0.25 4.85 -14.34
N SER A 305 -0.45 5.94 -14.06
CA SER A 305 -0.16 7.26 -14.64
C SER A 305 -0.34 8.44 -13.69
N TYR A 306 -1.21 8.29 -12.68
CA TYR A 306 -1.64 9.38 -11.80
C TYR A 306 -1.65 8.94 -10.34
N VAL A 307 -1.71 9.90 -9.43
CA VAL A 307 -2.00 9.66 -8.00
C VAL A 307 -3.37 10.22 -7.69
N GLY A 308 -4.24 9.36 -7.19
CA GLY A 308 -5.53 9.73 -6.65
C GLY A 308 -5.54 9.76 -5.12
N LEU A 309 -6.51 10.43 -4.56
CA LEU A 309 -6.79 10.54 -3.14
C LEU A 309 -8.26 10.22 -2.89
N ALA A 310 -8.52 9.37 -1.91
CA ALA A 310 -9.87 9.05 -1.45
C ALA A 310 -9.94 9.12 0.06
N PHE A 311 -11.13 9.26 0.60
CA PHE A 311 -11.36 9.45 2.02
C PHE A 311 -12.34 8.44 2.58
N THR A 312 -12.21 8.16 3.86
CA THR A 312 -13.18 7.39 4.66
C THR A 312 -13.02 7.72 6.14
N THR A 313 -13.94 7.27 6.97
CA THR A 313 -13.74 7.22 8.42
C THR A 313 -13.53 5.77 8.86
N ALA A 314 -12.88 5.58 10.01
CA ALA A 314 -12.72 4.26 10.59
C ALA A 314 -14.07 3.55 10.80
N GLU A 315 -15.09 4.30 11.25
CA GLU A 315 -16.43 3.77 11.47
C GLU A 315 -17.08 3.29 10.18
N ASP A 316 -17.01 4.11 9.12
CA ASP A 316 -17.62 3.78 7.82
C ASP A 316 -16.99 2.56 7.18
N VAL A 317 -15.67 2.55 7.06
CA VAL A 317 -14.98 1.47 6.34
C VAL A 317 -15.03 0.15 7.12
N ILE A 318 -14.83 0.17 8.44
CA ILE A 318 -14.92 -1.04 9.28
C ILE A 318 -16.35 -1.53 9.34
N GLY A 319 -17.32 -0.63 9.51
CA GLY A 319 -18.73 -0.97 9.48
C GLY A 319 -19.15 -1.63 8.16
N TYR A 320 -18.70 -1.08 7.03
CA TYR A 320 -18.95 -1.66 5.71
C TYR A 320 -18.30 -3.03 5.54
N ILE A 321 -17.02 -3.19 5.93
CA ILE A 321 -16.31 -4.48 5.86
C ILE A 321 -17.06 -5.54 6.66
N LYS A 322 -17.46 -5.25 7.89
CA LYS A 322 -18.17 -6.20 8.76
C LYS A 322 -19.56 -6.57 8.21
N ALA A 323 -20.29 -5.60 7.70
CA ALA A 323 -21.64 -5.81 7.14
C ALA A 323 -21.63 -6.61 5.84
N ASN A 324 -20.52 -6.54 5.08
CA ASN A 324 -20.36 -7.19 3.77
C ASN A 324 -19.28 -8.29 3.80
N SER A 325 -19.00 -8.90 4.95
CA SER A 325 -17.96 -9.92 5.07
C SER A 325 -18.42 -11.27 4.56
N GLU A 326 -17.51 -11.99 3.89
CA GLU A 326 -17.69 -13.40 3.54
C GLU A 326 -17.34 -14.36 4.68
N THR A 327 -16.50 -13.91 5.62
CA THR A 327 -16.11 -14.73 6.76
C THR A 327 -17.29 -14.85 7.73
N GLY A 328 -18.06 -15.93 7.55
CA GLY A 328 -19.05 -16.36 8.52
C GLY A 328 -18.37 -17.08 9.70
N GLU A 329 -19.15 -17.48 10.70
CA GLU A 329 -18.65 -18.27 11.85
C GLU A 329 -17.93 -19.57 11.45
N ALA A 330 -18.33 -20.20 10.34
CA ALA A 330 -17.72 -21.43 9.83
C ALA A 330 -16.25 -21.25 9.37
N ASP A 331 -15.88 -20.09 8.83
CA ASP A 331 -14.48 -19.81 8.41
C ASP A 331 -13.59 -19.43 9.61
N ARG A 332 -14.18 -18.93 10.69
CA ARG A 332 -13.46 -18.71 11.96
C ARG A 332 -13.01 -20.04 12.58
N GLU A 333 -13.79 -21.11 12.41
CA GLU A 333 -13.45 -22.46 12.90
C GLU A 333 -12.47 -23.19 11.99
N ALA A 334 -12.53 -22.97 10.67
CA ALA A 334 -11.63 -23.59 9.68
C ALA A 334 -10.20 -23.00 9.74
N GLY A 335 -10.03 -21.75 10.11
CA GLY A 335 -8.72 -21.11 10.34
C GLY A 335 -7.99 -21.59 11.59
N MET A 336 -8.60 -22.48 12.37
CA MET A 336 -8.01 -23.14 13.56
C MET A 336 -7.41 -24.52 13.25
N ARG A 337 -7.19 -24.89 11.97
CA ARG A 337 -6.54 -26.16 11.57
C ARG A 337 -5.13 -25.96 11.06
#